data_6d6adfd9f7e783d6fc942866442106d2
#
_entry.id   6d6adfd9f7e783d6fc942866442106d2
#
_cell.length_a   1.000
_cell.length_b   1.000
_cell.length_c   1.000
_cell.angle_alpha   90.00
_cell.angle_beta   90.00
_cell.angle_gamma   90.00
#
_symmetry.space_group_name_H-M   'P 1'
#
loop_
_entity.id
_entity.type
_entity.pdbx_description
1 polymer ?
#
loop_
_entity_poly.entity_id
_entity_poly.type
_entity_poly.pdbx_seq_one_letter_code
_entity_poly.pdbx_strand_id
1 'polypeptide(L)'
;MNKQKLSLRLFLLNLSLFAVLLSACQPQAPTPNPDAVMTQAVQTAFASIQQTKSVATPTKTSSPTPTLPLTPPALPSTFTTTALNPLDTPHTYINDECQYLKAKWTSTNAIPGTIVITIMFHGIEKGTITDPNQISVHDFNQLMNALHNQNYAAISMQQMMDFMYNNAKIPPRSILLIQDDRHPAQNFTDHFLPYYKQWGWPVTNGWISAFGGTDPVLAGNVALSQQGWINYQAHGVIHNIAISPDSTNEFMLSELQGSINNIQKYFGTTPIAYIWPGGGFTPKAVQLARQVGYKLGFTINPRGPVMFNWVPQADQVDPQRPLLIPEGPAGDPLMTLPRIWDVDAQQHLGTFTSISDAAVAYAQQNKAVEMQYYNIVCAAKDGPIQ
;
A
#
# COMPACT_ATOMS: atom_id res chain seq x y z
N MET A 1 -31.39 -36.69 -20.23
CA MET A 1 -31.02 -35.29 -19.88
C MET A 1 -31.37 -34.39 -21.07
N ASN A 2 -32.20 -33.36 -20.97
CA ASN A 2 -32.55 -32.36 -22.02
C ASN A 2 -33.99 -32.29 -22.60
N LYS A 3 -34.99 -32.78 -21.92
CA LYS A 3 -36.37 -32.43 -22.32
C LYS A 3 -37.05 -31.33 -21.46
N GLN A 4 -36.56 -31.08 -20.25
CA GLN A 4 -37.14 -30.04 -19.37
C GLN A 4 -36.63 -28.60 -19.60
N LYS A 5 -35.46 -28.41 -20.20
CA LYS A 5 -34.92 -27.06 -20.50
C LYS A 5 -35.50 -26.43 -21.77
N LEU A 6 -36.09 -27.24 -22.66
CA LEU A 6 -36.66 -26.73 -23.91
C LEU A 6 -38.07 -26.20 -23.71
N SER A 7 -38.86 -26.77 -22.79
CA SER A 7 -40.22 -26.33 -22.51
C SER A 7 -40.32 -24.98 -21.80
N LEU A 8 -39.32 -24.67 -20.95
CA LEU A 8 -39.32 -23.40 -20.23
C LEU A 8 -38.95 -22.19 -21.13
N ARG A 9 -38.12 -22.40 -22.15
CA ARG A 9 -37.79 -21.35 -23.12
C ARG A 9 -38.91 -21.04 -24.10
N LEU A 10 -39.68 -22.02 -24.49
CA LEU A 10 -40.87 -21.78 -25.33
C LEU A 10 -42.00 -21.11 -24.55
N PHE A 11 -42.14 -21.37 -23.26
CA PHE A 11 -43.16 -20.73 -22.41
C PHE A 11 -42.85 -19.24 -22.16
N LEU A 12 -41.59 -18.88 -21.99
CA LEU A 12 -41.19 -17.48 -21.82
C LEU A 12 -41.25 -16.67 -23.13
N LEU A 13 -41.06 -17.31 -24.28
CA LEU A 13 -41.19 -16.62 -25.59
C LEU A 13 -42.68 -16.33 -25.96
N ASN A 14 -43.59 -17.19 -25.56
CA ASN A 14 -45.02 -16.94 -25.78
C ASN A 14 -45.62 -15.91 -24.81
N LEU A 15 -45.05 -15.73 -23.63
CA LEU A 15 -45.54 -14.72 -22.68
C LEU A 15 -45.14 -13.29 -23.10
N SER A 16 -44.01 -13.11 -23.77
CA SER A 16 -43.54 -11.82 -24.29
C SER A 16 -44.30 -11.37 -25.54
N LEU A 17 -44.87 -12.29 -26.34
CA LEU A 17 -45.64 -11.95 -27.54
C LEU A 17 -47.05 -11.51 -27.20
N PHE A 18 -47.62 -11.93 -26.06
CA PHE A 18 -48.99 -11.56 -25.63
C PHE A 18 -49.05 -10.17 -24.97
N ALA A 19 -47.90 -9.64 -24.47
CA ALA A 19 -47.83 -8.32 -23.86
C ALA A 19 -47.79 -7.15 -24.87
N VAL A 20 -47.50 -7.42 -26.15
CA VAL A 20 -47.37 -6.38 -27.19
C VAL A 20 -48.72 -6.11 -27.91
N LEU A 21 -49.73 -6.96 -27.75
CA LEU A 21 -51.02 -6.85 -28.45
C LEU A 21 -52.12 -6.12 -27.67
N LEU A 22 -51.86 -5.60 -26.46
CA LEU A 22 -52.87 -4.91 -25.63
C LEU A 22 -52.69 -3.38 -25.54
N SER A 23 -51.82 -2.77 -26.36
CA SER A 23 -51.56 -1.32 -26.31
C SER A 23 -52.17 -0.49 -27.42
N ALA A 24 -53.18 -1.02 -28.15
CA ALA A 24 -53.81 -0.32 -29.27
C ALA A 24 -55.30 -0.13 -29.06
N CYS A 25 -55.71 0.65 -28.06
CA CYS A 25 -57.02 1.33 -28.03
C CYS A 25 -57.02 2.33 -26.87
N GLN A 26 -56.43 3.52 -27.06
CA GLN A 26 -56.79 4.68 -26.26
C GLN A 26 -57.65 5.61 -27.10
N PRO A 27 -58.80 6.13 -26.57
CA PRO A 27 -59.61 7.11 -27.28
C PRO A 27 -58.85 8.43 -27.40
N GLN A 28 -58.85 8.96 -28.59
CA GLN A 28 -58.26 10.26 -28.93
C GLN A 28 -59.03 11.38 -28.21
N ALA A 29 -58.32 12.18 -27.42
CA ALA A 29 -58.90 13.37 -26.80
C ALA A 29 -59.30 14.40 -27.89
N PRO A 30 -60.37 15.14 -27.72
CA PRO A 30 -60.83 16.11 -28.71
C PRO A 30 -59.79 17.23 -28.86
N THR A 31 -59.48 17.59 -30.07
CA THR A 31 -58.58 18.72 -30.42
C THR A 31 -59.19 20.02 -29.94
N PRO A 32 -58.47 20.86 -29.18
CA PRO A 32 -59.01 22.13 -28.72
C PRO A 32 -59.21 23.10 -29.88
N ASN A 33 -60.32 23.82 -29.86
CA ASN A 33 -60.66 24.84 -30.85
C ASN A 33 -59.58 25.96 -30.87
N PRO A 34 -59.00 26.30 -32.01
CA PRO A 34 -57.93 27.30 -32.11
C PRO A 34 -58.31 28.67 -31.55
N ASP A 35 -59.56 29.09 -31.67
CA ASP A 35 -60.04 30.41 -31.20
C ASP A 35 -60.13 30.48 -29.66
N ALA A 36 -60.37 29.35 -28.98
CA ALA A 36 -60.39 29.30 -27.53
C ALA A 36 -58.97 29.39 -26.94
N VAL A 37 -57.97 28.84 -27.63
CA VAL A 37 -56.56 28.90 -27.21
C VAL A 37 -55.99 30.31 -27.39
N MET A 38 -56.38 31.01 -28.47
CA MET A 38 -55.95 32.40 -28.72
C MET A 38 -56.53 33.36 -27.67
N THR A 39 -57.80 33.17 -27.27
CA THR A 39 -58.43 34.05 -26.25
C THR A 39 -57.79 33.88 -24.87
N GLN A 40 -57.42 32.65 -24.51
CA GLN A 40 -56.74 32.38 -23.25
C GLN A 40 -55.29 32.91 -23.22
N ALA A 41 -54.55 32.81 -24.32
CA ALA A 41 -53.20 33.35 -24.44
C ALA A 41 -53.17 34.86 -24.36
N VAL A 42 -54.11 35.55 -24.97
CA VAL A 42 -54.23 37.02 -24.91
C VAL A 42 -54.63 37.49 -23.50
N GLN A 43 -55.52 36.81 -22.81
CA GLN A 43 -55.91 37.15 -21.43
C GLN A 43 -54.76 36.91 -20.45
N THR A 44 -53.96 35.86 -20.61
CA THR A 44 -52.80 35.59 -19.79
C THR A 44 -51.70 36.66 -20.02
N ALA A 45 -51.52 37.10 -21.26
CA ALA A 45 -50.54 38.15 -21.58
C ALA A 45 -50.95 39.52 -20.97
N PHE A 46 -52.21 39.89 -20.98
CA PHE A 46 -52.68 41.15 -20.34
C PHE A 46 -52.61 41.08 -18.81
N ALA A 47 -52.85 39.92 -18.18
CA ALA A 47 -52.72 39.75 -16.74
C ALA A 47 -51.23 39.89 -16.29
N SER A 48 -50.30 39.35 -17.09
CA SER A 48 -48.83 39.50 -16.78
C SER A 48 -48.30 40.93 -16.95
N ILE A 49 -48.90 41.73 -17.88
CA ILE A 49 -48.48 43.13 -18.09
C ILE A 49 -49.02 44.05 -16.94
N GLN A 50 -50.17 43.73 -16.34
CA GLN A 50 -50.63 44.46 -15.18
C GLN A 50 -49.89 44.17 -13.88
N GLN A 51 -49.33 42.99 -13.73
CA GLN A 51 -48.52 42.62 -12.58
C GLN A 51 -47.12 43.25 -12.59
N THR A 52 -46.64 43.75 -13.73
CA THR A 52 -45.30 44.36 -13.85
C THR A 52 -45.28 45.87 -13.48
N LYS A 53 -46.40 46.46 -13.05
CA LYS A 53 -46.43 47.86 -12.60
C LYS A 53 -46.35 48.09 -11.10
N SER A 54 -46.16 47.06 -10.28
CA SER A 54 -45.72 47.25 -8.91
C SER A 54 -44.21 47.48 -8.92
N VAL A 55 -43.81 48.73 -8.78
CA VAL A 55 -42.40 49.11 -8.58
C VAL A 55 -41.90 48.37 -7.35
N ALA A 56 -41.15 47.30 -7.57
CA ALA A 56 -40.41 46.65 -6.51
C ALA A 56 -39.39 47.67 -5.96
N THR A 57 -39.61 48.11 -4.76
CA THR A 57 -38.59 48.85 -4.00
C THR A 57 -37.33 48.03 -4.03
N PRO A 58 -36.16 48.60 -4.47
CA PRO A 58 -34.93 47.81 -4.50
C PRO A 58 -34.60 47.38 -3.07
N THR A 59 -34.83 46.10 -2.78
CA THR A 59 -34.33 45.48 -1.58
C THR A 59 -32.82 45.62 -1.63
N LYS A 60 -32.24 46.40 -0.71
CA LYS A 60 -30.79 46.47 -0.56
C LYS A 60 -30.28 45.06 -0.38
N THR A 61 -29.72 44.47 -1.44
CA THR A 61 -28.96 43.22 -1.33
C THR A 61 -27.89 43.48 -0.29
N SER A 62 -27.99 42.81 0.85
CA SER A 62 -26.95 42.88 1.87
C SER A 62 -25.64 42.50 1.19
N SER A 63 -24.70 43.43 1.13
CA SER A 63 -23.35 43.15 0.70
C SER A 63 -22.87 41.97 1.52
N PRO A 64 -22.28 40.88 0.92
CA PRO A 64 -21.77 39.80 1.71
C PRO A 64 -20.79 40.37 2.72
N THR A 65 -21.08 40.13 3.99
CA THR A 65 -20.14 40.46 5.07
C THR A 65 -18.81 39.76 4.75
N PRO A 66 -17.68 40.49 4.69
CA PRO A 66 -16.41 39.87 4.42
C PRO A 66 -16.17 38.77 5.49
N THR A 67 -16.20 37.52 5.06
CA THR A 67 -15.85 36.40 5.93
C THR A 67 -14.36 36.55 6.24
N LEU A 68 -14.02 36.76 7.51
CA LEU A 68 -12.63 36.79 7.93
C LEU A 68 -11.95 35.48 7.49
N PRO A 69 -10.72 35.54 6.95
CA PRO A 69 -9.98 34.32 6.62
C PRO A 69 -9.93 33.41 7.84
N LEU A 70 -10.36 32.16 7.68
CA LEU A 70 -10.25 31.16 8.75
C LEU A 70 -8.78 30.89 9.01
N THR A 71 -8.32 31.11 10.25
CA THR A 71 -6.97 30.73 10.67
C THR A 71 -6.91 29.21 10.81
N PRO A 72 -6.02 28.50 10.09
CA PRO A 72 -5.90 27.06 10.23
C PRO A 72 -5.40 26.69 11.64
N PRO A 73 -5.88 25.60 12.23
CA PRO A 73 -5.34 25.09 13.48
C PRO A 73 -3.91 24.57 13.28
N ALA A 74 -3.12 24.51 14.36
CA ALA A 74 -1.85 23.80 14.32
C ALA A 74 -2.08 22.29 14.14
N LEU A 75 -1.28 21.67 13.27
CA LEU A 75 -1.31 20.22 13.11
C LEU A 75 -0.72 19.52 14.34
N PRO A 76 -1.21 18.33 14.69
CA PRO A 76 -0.62 17.51 15.73
C PRO A 76 0.81 17.08 15.34
N SER A 77 1.64 16.79 16.34
CA SER A 77 2.96 16.21 16.12
C SER A 77 2.87 14.82 15.49
N THR A 78 3.98 14.32 14.96
CA THR A 78 4.07 12.91 14.53
C THR A 78 3.78 11.97 15.70
N PHE A 79 3.00 10.91 15.47
CA PHE A 79 2.75 9.87 16.48
C PHE A 79 4.07 9.28 16.97
N THR A 80 4.22 9.16 18.28
CA THR A 80 5.37 8.52 18.93
C THR A 80 4.88 7.50 19.97
N THR A 81 5.71 6.53 20.29
CA THR A 81 5.40 5.49 21.28
C THR A 81 6.66 5.02 21.99
N THR A 82 6.53 4.70 23.27
CA THR A 82 7.59 4.10 24.09
C THR A 82 7.75 2.59 23.87
N ALA A 83 6.95 2.00 22.99
CA ALA A 83 7.03 0.59 22.63
C ALA A 83 8.14 0.30 21.60
N LEU A 84 8.75 1.33 21.00
CA LEU A 84 10.00 1.21 20.25
C LEU A 84 11.20 1.14 21.18
N ASN A 85 12.34 0.67 20.66
CA ASN A 85 13.60 0.79 21.40
C ASN A 85 13.94 2.27 21.64
N PRO A 86 14.61 2.62 22.75
CA PRO A 86 14.75 4.02 23.19
C PRO A 86 15.33 5.00 22.18
N LEU A 87 16.23 4.54 21.28
CA LEU A 87 16.85 5.37 20.25
C LEU A 87 16.18 5.26 18.88
N ASP A 88 15.13 4.44 18.77
CA ASP A 88 14.38 4.29 17.54
C ASP A 88 13.21 5.30 17.53
N THR A 89 13.19 6.19 16.55
CA THR A 89 12.19 7.23 16.41
C THR A 89 11.50 7.16 15.04
N PRO A 90 10.25 7.60 14.93
CA PRO A 90 9.56 7.61 13.66
C PRO A 90 10.12 8.69 12.72
N HIS A 91 10.51 8.30 11.52
CA HIS A 91 10.89 9.17 10.42
C HIS A 91 9.77 9.26 9.39
N THR A 92 9.44 10.49 8.97
CA THR A 92 8.50 10.76 7.89
C THR A 92 9.26 10.99 6.58
N TYR A 93 8.60 10.73 5.45
CA TYR A 93 9.20 10.90 4.11
C TYR A 93 8.30 11.71 3.16
N ILE A 94 7.09 12.06 3.57
CA ILE A 94 6.19 12.97 2.85
C ILE A 94 6.18 14.29 3.62
N ASN A 95 6.77 15.32 3.03
CA ASN A 95 6.89 16.65 3.64
C ASN A 95 5.73 17.60 3.28
N ASP A 96 4.92 17.26 2.27
CA ASP A 96 3.73 18.03 1.90
C ASP A 96 2.56 17.57 2.77
N GLU A 97 2.14 18.42 3.73
CA GLU A 97 1.05 18.12 4.66
C GLU A 97 -0.27 17.85 3.92
N CYS A 98 -0.53 18.55 2.83
CA CYS A 98 -1.75 18.38 2.06
C CYS A 98 -1.79 17.03 1.37
N GLN A 99 -0.68 16.61 0.76
CA GLN A 99 -0.52 15.30 0.17
C GLN A 99 -0.69 14.20 1.23
N TYR A 100 -0.01 14.36 2.37
CA TYR A 100 -0.10 13.39 3.47
C TYR A 100 -1.51 13.26 4.01
N LEU A 101 -2.17 14.36 4.38
CA LEU A 101 -3.51 14.34 4.97
C LEU A 101 -4.55 13.81 3.98
N LYS A 102 -4.44 14.16 2.70
CA LYS A 102 -5.30 13.60 1.66
C LYS A 102 -5.16 12.09 1.57
N ALA A 103 -3.93 11.59 1.48
CA ALA A 103 -3.68 10.16 1.42
C ALA A 103 -4.12 9.43 2.70
N LYS A 104 -3.90 10.03 3.87
CA LYS A 104 -4.25 9.47 5.18
C LYS A 104 -5.76 9.31 5.37
N TRP A 105 -6.57 10.27 4.92
CA TRP A 105 -8.00 10.33 5.24
C TRP A 105 -8.93 9.96 4.09
N THR A 106 -8.42 9.72 2.89
CA THR A 106 -9.23 9.20 1.76
C THR A 106 -9.79 7.82 2.11
N SER A 107 -11.11 7.66 2.01
CA SER A 107 -11.83 6.47 2.49
C SER A 107 -11.48 5.17 1.76
N THR A 108 -10.96 5.26 0.52
CA THR A 108 -10.52 4.11 -0.28
C THR A 108 -9.10 3.66 0.04
N ASN A 109 -8.36 4.40 0.86
CA ASN A 109 -6.98 4.11 1.25
C ASN A 109 -6.91 3.23 2.51
N ALA A 110 -5.69 2.86 2.90
CA ALA A 110 -5.46 2.17 4.15
C ALA A 110 -5.85 3.06 5.34
N ILE A 111 -6.47 2.47 6.35
CA ILE A 111 -6.85 3.20 7.57
C ILE A 111 -5.61 3.59 8.37
N PRO A 112 -5.60 4.75 9.06
CA PRO A 112 -4.52 5.10 9.97
C PRO A 112 -4.27 4.01 11.01
N GLY A 113 -3.00 3.73 11.30
CA GLY A 113 -2.60 2.63 12.17
C GLY A 113 -2.43 1.28 11.46
N THR A 114 -2.70 1.20 10.15
CA THR A 114 -2.30 0.05 9.32
C THR A 114 -0.79 -0.13 9.39
N ILE A 115 -0.34 -1.33 9.78
CA ILE A 115 1.08 -1.68 9.91
C ILE A 115 1.51 -2.72 8.89
N VAL A 116 2.79 -2.68 8.51
CA VAL A 116 3.48 -3.77 7.84
C VAL A 116 4.68 -4.20 8.68
N ILE A 117 4.77 -5.50 8.95
CA ILE A 117 5.94 -6.15 9.54
C ILE A 117 6.69 -6.84 8.42
N THR A 118 7.96 -6.53 8.21
CA THR A 118 8.80 -7.24 7.25
C THR A 118 9.59 -8.31 7.98
N ILE A 119 9.38 -9.57 7.61
CA ILE A 119 10.06 -10.72 8.21
C ILE A 119 11.06 -11.26 7.20
N MET A 120 12.33 -11.42 7.62
CA MET A 120 13.38 -12.04 6.81
C MET A 120 13.60 -13.48 7.24
N PHE A 121 13.74 -14.35 6.24
CA PHE A 121 14.06 -15.77 6.37
C PHE A 121 15.36 -16.05 5.61
N HIS A 122 16.16 -16.99 6.13
CA HIS A 122 17.36 -17.53 5.46
C HIS A 122 17.24 -19.05 5.32
N GLY A 123 17.72 -19.84 6.27
CA GLY A 123 17.57 -21.29 6.23
C GLY A 123 16.31 -21.76 6.96
N ILE A 124 15.49 -22.62 6.32
CA ILE A 124 14.35 -23.31 6.95
C ILE A 124 14.69 -24.81 6.96
N GLU A 125 15.06 -25.33 8.15
CA GLU A 125 15.71 -26.62 8.26
C GLU A 125 14.84 -27.69 8.93
N LYS A 126 14.90 -28.91 8.40
CA LYS A 126 14.20 -30.07 8.99
C LYS A 126 14.95 -30.68 10.17
N GLY A 127 16.23 -30.37 10.32
CA GLY A 127 17.13 -30.96 11.30
C GLY A 127 17.44 -30.06 12.47
N THR A 128 18.56 -30.34 13.11
CA THR A 128 19.11 -29.48 14.18
C THR A 128 19.61 -28.17 13.60
N ILE A 129 19.21 -27.06 14.20
CA ILE A 129 19.69 -25.73 13.84
C ILE A 129 21.15 -25.60 14.26
N THR A 130 22.01 -25.26 13.32
CA THR A 130 23.46 -25.11 13.51
C THR A 130 23.98 -23.71 13.22
N ASP A 131 23.14 -22.85 12.63
CA ASP A 131 23.44 -21.48 12.25
C ASP A 131 22.35 -20.54 12.83
N PRO A 132 22.71 -19.41 13.45
CA PRO A 132 21.74 -18.45 13.97
C PRO A 132 20.80 -17.84 12.90
N ASN A 133 21.18 -17.96 11.62
CA ASN A 133 20.36 -17.50 10.51
C ASN A 133 19.33 -18.57 10.04
N GLN A 134 19.18 -19.67 10.80
CA GLN A 134 18.25 -20.74 10.46
C GLN A 134 17.10 -20.82 11.44
N ILE A 135 15.92 -21.14 10.92
CA ILE A 135 14.74 -21.51 11.71
C ILE A 135 14.38 -22.96 11.46
N SER A 136 13.90 -23.69 12.49
CA SER A 136 13.39 -25.03 12.27
C SER A 136 12.05 -24.97 11.50
N VAL A 137 11.75 -26.04 10.70
CA VAL A 137 10.43 -26.18 10.06
C VAL A 137 9.31 -26.12 11.09
N HIS A 138 9.53 -26.64 12.30
CA HIS A 138 8.56 -26.59 13.38
C HIS A 138 8.24 -25.14 13.78
N ASP A 139 9.28 -24.34 14.10
CA ASP A 139 9.13 -22.96 14.53
C ASP A 139 8.64 -22.04 13.41
N PHE A 140 9.09 -22.30 12.17
CA PHE A 140 8.54 -21.64 10.99
C PHE A 140 7.01 -21.84 10.87
N ASN A 141 6.53 -23.08 11.02
CA ASN A 141 5.11 -23.37 10.98
C ASN A 141 4.36 -22.73 12.18
N GLN A 142 4.97 -22.69 13.36
CA GLN A 142 4.40 -22.00 14.52
C GLN A 142 4.27 -20.51 14.25
N LEU A 143 5.31 -19.86 13.72
CA LEU A 143 5.30 -18.44 13.36
C LEU A 143 4.19 -18.14 12.33
N MET A 144 4.12 -18.90 11.24
CA MET A 144 3.10 -18.69 10.20
C MET A 144 1.67 -18.80 10.77
N ASN A 145 1.43 -19.81 11.61
CA ASN A 145 0.13 -19.98 12.27
C ASN A 145 -0.15 -18.86 13.30
N ALA A 146 0.84 -18.43 14.07
CA ALA A 146 0.69 -17.33 15.01
C ALA A 146 0.33 -16.01 14.31
N LEU A 147 0.96 -15.72 13.19
CA LEU A 147 0.64 -14.57 12.34
C LEU A 147 -0.82 -14.62 11.85
N HIS A 148 -1.23 -15.75 11.29
CA HIS A 148 -2.60 -15.93 10.81
C HIS A 148 -3.64 -15.82 11.95
N ASN A 149 -3.40 -16.45 13.09
CA ASN A 149 -4.29 -16.43 14.24
C ASN A 149 -4.44 -15.04 14.88
N GLN A 150 -3.46 -14.15 14.68
CA GLN A 150 -3.50 -12.75 15.07
C GLN A 150 -4.02 -11.82 13.96
N ASN A 151 -4.63 -12.38 12.92
CA ASN A 151 -5.22 -11.66 11.78
C ASN A 151 -4.19 -10.87 10.93
N TYR A 152 -2.94 -11.32 10.88
CA TYR A 152 -2.01 -10.82 9.88
C TYR A 152 -2.28 -11.47 8.51
N ALA A 153 -2.01 -10.71 7.45
CA ALA A 153 -2.09 -11.21 6.07
C ALA A 153 -0.84 -10.79 5.29
N ALA A 154 -0.29 -11.70 4.50
CA ALA A 154 0.87 -11.37 3.68
C ALA A 154 0.47 -10.54 2.47
N ILE A 155 1.34 -9.56 2.16
CA ILE A 155 1.24 -8.69 0.99
C ILE A 155 2.44 -8.89 0.07
N SER A 156 2.26 -8.55 -1.22
CA SER A 156 3.36 -8.56 -2.18
C SER A 156 4.25 -7.32 -2.04
N MET A 157 5.46 -7.35 -2.61
CA MET A 157 6.35 -6.19 -2.66
C MET A 157 5.72 -5.01 -3.40
N GLN A 158 4.91 -5.26 -4.43
CA GLN A 158 4.17 -4.21 -5.13
C GLN A 158 3.14 -3.54 -4.20
N GLN A 159 2.35 -4.33 -3.45
CA GLN A 159 1.40 -3.79 -2.48
C GLN A 159 2.09 -2.99 -1.36
N MET A 160 3.27 -3.45 -0.91
CA MET A 160 4.12 -2.70 0.02
C MET A 160 4.53 -1.35 -0.56
N MET A 161 5.00 -1.32 -1.81
CA MET A 161 5.38 -0.07 -2.47
C MET A 161 4.17 0.86 -2.61
N ASP A 162 3.04 0.36 -3.09
CA ASP A 162 1.83 1.17 -3.29
C ASP A 162 1.29 1.73 -1.96
N PHE A 163 1.39 0.95 -0.87
CA PHE A 163 1.06 1.41 0.48
C PHE A 163 1.99 2.53 0.93
N MET A 164 3.31 2.33 0.83
CA MET A 164 4.28 3.33 1.33
C MET A 164 4.24 4.63 0.51
N TYR A 165 3.96 4.58 -0.80
CA TYR A 165 3.94 5.78 -1.64
C TYR A 165 2.58 6.48 -1.69
N ASN A 166 1.48 5.71 -1.64
CA ASN A 166 0.14 6.23 -1.93
C ASN A 166 -0.88 5.94 -0.81
N ASN A 167 -0.46 5.33 0.29
CA ASN A 167 -1.37 4.79 1.31
C ASN A 167 -2.40 3.83 0.72
N ALA A 168 -2.03 3.08 -0.34
CA ALA A 168 -2.93 2.13 -0.97
C ALA A 168 -3.47 1.12 0.05
N LYS A 169 -4.73 0.72 -0.12
CA LYS A 169 -5.41 -0.16 0.82
C LYS A 169 -4.76 -1.55 0.86
N ILE A 170 -4.36 -1.95 2.04
CA ILE A 170 -3.86 -3.28 2.40
C ILE A 170 -4.57 -3.77 3.67
N PRO A 171 -4.46 -5.04 4.06
CA PRO A 171 -4.93 -5.50 5.36
C PRO A 171 -4.34 -4.65 6.51
N PRO A 172 -5.12 -4.30 7.55
CA PRO A 172 -4.63 -3.44 8.64
C PRO A 172 -3.42 -4.00 9.41
N ARG A 173 -3.30 -5.31 9.46
CA ARG A 173 -2.14 -6.05 9.97
C ARG A 173 -1.53 -6.83 8.82
N SER A 174 -0.54 -6.25 8.18
CA SER A 174 0.13 -6.84 7.02
C SER A 174 1.52 -7.35 7.38
N ILE A 175 1.95 -8.38 6.67
CA ILE A 175 3.33 -8.89 6.69
C ILE A 175 3.90 -8.92 5.29
N LEU A 176 5.19 -8.63 5.18
CA LEU A 176 5.97 -8.85 3.98
C LEU A 176 6.97 -9.96 4.27
N LEU A 177 6.80 -11.12 3.64
CA LEU A 177 7.68 -12.28 3.80
C LEU A 177 8.83 -12.17 2.80
N ILE A 178 10.06 -12.08 3.27
CA ILE A 178 11.26 -12.02 2.43
C ILE A 178 12.16 -13.20 2.77
N GLN A 179 12.36 -14.09 1.80
CA GLN A 179 13.37 -15.12 1.84
C GLN A 179 14.64 -14.54 1.23
N ASP A 180 15.68 -14.35 2.03
CA ASP A 180 16.98 -13.88 1.55
C ASP A 180 17.76 -15.03 0.91
N ASP A 181 18.79 -14.66 0.21
CA ASP A 181 19.74 -15.55 -0.42
C ASP A 181 19.18 -16.40 -1.59
N ARG A 182 20.02 -17.31 -2.04
CA ARG A 182 19.77 -18.10 -3.21
C ARG A 182 19.44 -19.54 -2.82
N HIS A 183 18.16 -19.83 -2.78
CA HIS A 183 17.66 -21.15 -2.45
C HIS A 183 17.13 -21.89 -3.68
N PRO A 184 17.21 -23.25 -3.70
CA PRO A 184 16.49 -24.04 -4.69
C PRO A 184 14.99 -23.74 -4.67
N ALA A 185 14.32 -23.81 -5.84
CA ALA A 185 12.88 -23.61 -5.95
C ALA A 185 12.07 -24.50 -4.98
N GLN A 186 12.61 -25.66 -4.64
CA GLN A 186 11.99 -26.58 -3.68
C GLN A 186 11.84 -25.97 -2.28
N ASN A 187 12.76 -25.10 -1.85
CA ASN A 187 12.62 -24.40 -0.56
C ASN A 187 11.29 -23.62 -0.49
N PHE A 188 10.92 -22.94 -1.57
CA PHE A 188 9.68 -22.19 -1.64
C PHE A 188 8.46 -23.08 -1.75
N THR A 189 8.53 -24.17 -2.54
CA THR A 189 7.41 -25.10 -2.71
C THR A 189 7.14 -25.94 -1.46
N ASP A 190 8.17 -26.27 -0.69
CA ASP A 190 8.02 -27.04 0.54
C ASP A 190 7.51 -26.19 1.71
N HIS A 191 7.94 -24.93 1.81
CA HIS A 191 7.69 -24.12 2.99
C HIS A 191 6.62 -23.03 2.78
N PHE A 192 6.65 -22.25 1.69
CA PHE A 192 5.75 -21.11 1.48
C PHE A 192 4.50 -21.45 0.65
N LEU A 193 4.61 -22.32 -0.36
CA LEU A 193 3.48 -22.68 -1.22
C LEU A 193 2.26 -23.23 -0.46
N PRO A 194 2.38 -24.03 0.62
CA PRO A 194 1.23 -24.43 1.41
C PRO A 194 0.41 -23.27 1.93
N TYR A 195 1.05 -22.23 2.42
CA TYR A 195 0.39 -21.01 2.96
C TYR A 195 -0.17 -20.14 1.85
N TYR A 196 0.49 -20.05 0.70
CA TYR A 196 -0.11 -19.41 -0.46
C TYR A 196 -1.40 -20.11 -0.91
N LYS A 197 -1.39 -21.44 -0.98
CA LYS A 197 -2.58 -22.22 -1.36
C LYS A 197 -3.72 -22.10 -0.35
N GLN A 198 -3.40 -21.98 0.94
CA GLN A 198 -4.38 -21.94 2.01
C GLN A 198 -4.91 -20.52 2.26
N TRP A 199 -4.02 -19.49 2.25
CA TRP A 199 -4.35 -18.14 2.69
C TRP A 199 -4.08 -17.07 1.62
N GLY A 200 -3.53 -17.44 0.46
CA GLY A 200 -3.16 -16.49 -0.58
C GLY A 200 -1.90 -15.67 -0.27
N TRP A 201 -1.04 -16.13 0.64
CA TRP A 201 0.13 -15.39 1.10
C TRP A 201 1.29 -15.46 0.11
N PRO A 202 1.61 -14.35 -0.58
CA PRO A 202 2.77 -14.28 -1.47
C PRO A 202 4.07 -14.21 -0.67
N VAL A 203 5.18 -14.55 -1.32
CA VAL A 203 6.52 -14.41 -0.78
C VAL A 203 7.42 -13.66 -1.75
N THR A 204 8.39 -12.91 -1.21
CA THR A 204 9.46 -12.25 -1.94
C THR A 204 10.74 -13.03 -1.77
N ASN A 205 11.49 -13.24 -2.87
CA ASN A 205 12.85 -13.72 -2.81
C ASN A 205 13.82 -12.56 -3.01
N GLY A 206 14.69 -12.32 -2.03
CA GLY A 206 15.88 -11.49 -2.15
C GLY A 206 16.96 -12.26 -2.91
N TRP A 207 17.03 -12.06 -4.22
CA TRP A 207 17.84 -12.87 -5.13
C TRP A 207 19.27 -12.36 -5.30
N ILE A 208 20.25 -13.21 -4.97
CA ILE A 208 21.68 -13.00 -5.31
C ILE A 208 21.87 -13.37 -6.77
N SER A 209 22.32 -12.44 -7.61
CA SER A 209 22.13 -12.52 -9.05
C SER A 209 23.39 -12.85 -9.88
N ALA A 210 24.52 -13.19 -9.24
CA ALA A 210 25.82 -13.45 -9.91
C ALA A 210 25.91 -14.71 -10.76
N PHE A 211 24.83 -15.31 -11.14
CA PHE A 211 24.85 -16.63 -11.78
C PHE A 211 24.36 -16.57 -13.21
N GLY A 212 24.90 -17.44 -14.03
CA GLY A 212 24.52 -17.62 -15.42
C GLY A 212 24.83 -19.05 -15.89
N GLY A 213 24.45 -19.39 -17.09
CA GLY A 213 24.67 -20.69 -17.70
C GLY A 213 23.67 -21.76 -17.29
N THR A 214 24.15 -23.00 -17.11
CA THR A 214 23.33 -24.20 -16.82
C THR A 214 23.05 -24.41 -15.33
N ASP A 215 22.86 -23.32 -14.57
CA ASP A 215 22.63 -23.39 -13.13
C ASP A 215 21.22 -23.92 -12.81
N PRO A 216 21.07 -25.10 -12.18
CA PRO A 216 19.78 -25.70 -11.89
C PRO A 216 18.96 -24.90 -10.86
N VAL A 217 19.61 -24.17 -9.96
CA VAL A 217 18.94 -23.30 -8.98
C VAL A 217 18.27 -22.14 -9.69
N LEU A 218 18.96 -21.51 -10.65
CA LEU A 218 18.39 -20.45 -11.47
C LEU A 218 17.22 -20.97 -12.30
N ALA A 219 17.40 -22.09 -13.01
CA ALA A 219 16.36 -22.64 -13.88
C ALA A 219 15.07 -22.97 -13.11
N GLY A 220 15.19 -23.57 -11.92
CA GLY A 220 14.06 -23.87 -11.04
C GLY A 220 13.33 -22.61 -10.58
N ASN A 221 14.06 -21.56 -10.21
CA ASN A 221 13.47 -20.30 -9.76
C ASN A 221 12.83 -19.50 -10.90
N VAL A 222 13.40 -19.53 -12.13
CA VAL A 222 12.76 -18.94 -13.32
C VAL A 222 11.41 -19.62 -13.60
N ALA A 223 11.34 -20.96 -13.54
CA ALA A 223 10.08 -21.68 -13.69
C ALA A 223 9.08 -21.33 -12.56
N LEU A 224 9.57 -21.14 -11.34
CA LEU A 224 8.74 -20.79 -10.19
C LEU A 224 8.18 -19.38 -10.29
N SER A 225 8.96 -18.42 -10.80
CA SER A 225 8.54 -17.02 -10.96
C SER A 225 7.30 -16.84 -11.86
N GLN A 226 7.08 -17.76 -12.81
CA GLN A 226 5.94 -17.75 -13.71
C GLN A 226 4.61 -18.13 -13.03
N GLN A 227 4.65 -18.60 -11.78
CA GLN A 227 3.45 -19.04 -11.05
C GLN A 227 2.72 -17.88 -10.34
N GLY A 228 3.32 -16.68 -10.26
CA GLY A 228 2.68 -15.44 -9.81
C GLY A 228 2.52 -15.24 -8.30
N TRP A 229 2.93 -16.22 -7.47
CA TRP A 229 2.83 -16.12 -6.01
C TRP A 229 4.15 -15.78 -5.31
N ILE A 230 5.25 -15.82 -6.06
CA ILE A 230 6.59 -15.42 -5.62
C ILE A 230 7.11 -14.35 -6.55
N ASN A 231 7.77 -13.32 -6.01
CA ASN A 231 8.46 -12.30 -6.79
C ASN A 231 9.94 -12.23 -6.40
N TYR A 232 10.78 -11.78 -7.34
CA TYR A 232 12.21 -11.72 -7.17
C TYR A 232 12.67 -10.27 -7.09
N GLN A 233 13.33 -9.91 -6.00
CA GLN A 233 13.89 -8.60 -5.73
C GLN A 233 15.42 -8.71 -5.58
N ALA A 234 16.11 -7.58 -5.71
CA ALA A 234 17.57 -7.58 -5.70
C ALA A 234 18.15 -7.78 -4.30
N HIS A 235 19.13 -8.69 -4.18
CA HIS A 235 19.93 -8.89 -2.98
C HIS A 235 21.43 -8.96 -3.36
N GLY A 236 21.87 -7.97 -4.14
CA GLY A 236 23.23 -7.89 -4.67
C GLY A 236 23.49 -8.82 -5.87
N VAL A 237 24.67 -8.65 -6.44
CA VAL A 237 25.21 -9.53 -7.47
C VAL A 237 26.01 -10.65 -6.82
N ILE A 238 26.99 -10.31 -5.97
CA ILE A 238 27.91 -11.28 -5.36
C ILE A 238 27.67 -11.53 -3.88
N HIS A 239 26.92 -10.68 -3.17
CA HIS A 239 26.53 -10.78 -1.76
C HIS A 239 27.67 -10.88 -0.72
N ASN A 240 28.83 -11.46 -1.05
CA ASN A 240 29.89 -11.77 -0.10
C ASN A 240 30.55 -10.56 0.55
N ILE A 241 30.30 -9.37 0.02
CA ILE A 241 30.86 -8.10 0.50
C ILE A 241 29.71 -7.15 0.74
N ALA A 242 29.39 -6.88 2.00
CA ALA A 242 28.42 -5.86 2.36
C ALA A 242 28.93 -4.47 1.95
N ILE A 243 28.04 -3.60 1.52
CA ILE A 243 28.38 -2.20 1.23
C ILE A 243 28.76 -1.51 2.54
N SER A 244 29.91 -0.84 2.53
CA SER A 244 30.49 -0.14 3.67
C SER A 244 30.99 1.25 3.27
N PRO A 245 31.40 2.09 4.21
CA PRO A 245 32.01 3.39 3.89
C PRO A 245 33.23 3.32 2.96
N ASP A 246 33.95 2.19 2.95
CA ASP A 246 35.13 1.97 2.10
C ASP A 246 34.75 1.45 0.69
N SER A 247 33.49 1.18 0.42
CA SER A 247 33.03 0.69 -0.88
C SER A 247 33.17 1.76 -1.96
N THR A 248 33.74 1.40 -3.11
CA THR A 248 33.83 2.32 -4.24
C THR A 248 32.50 2.51 -4.94
N ASN A 249 32.34 3.62 -5.66
CA ASN A 249 31.14 3.88 -6.47
C ASN A 249 30.92 2.78 -7.53
N GLU A 250 32.01 2.32 -8.16
CA GLU A 250 31.98 1.27 -9.17
C GLU A 250 31.45 -0.04 -8.60
N PHE A 251 31.92 -0.42 -7.40
CA PHE A 251 31.41 -1.60 -6.71
C PHE A 251 29.94 -1.44 -6.35
N MET A 252 29.54 -0.33 -5.72
CA MET A 252 28.14 -0.08 -5.38
C MET A 252 27.24 -0.14 -6.60
N LEU A 253 27.64 0.50 -7.72
CA LEU A 253 26.87 0.46 -8.96
C LEU A 253 26.83 -0.94 -9.60
N SER A 254 27.93 -1.71 -9.52
CA SER A 254 27.93 -3.09 -10.01
C SER A 254 26.94 -3.98 -9.25
N GLU A 255 26.82 -3.80 -7.95
CA GLU A 255 25.84 -4.53 -7.12
C GLU A 255 24.39 -4.07 -7.39
N LEU A 256 24.17 -2.77 -7.48
CA LEU A 256 22.83 -2.19 -7.65
C LEU A 256 22.29 -2.37 -9.08
N GLN A 257 23.00 -1.84 -10.08
CA GLN A 257 22.59 -1.91 -11.49
C GLN A 257 22.75 -3.32 -12.06
N GLY A 258 23.82 -4.03 -11.64
CA GLY A 258 24.05 -5.41 -12.04
C GLY A 258 22.91 -6.35 -11.63
N SER A 259 22.36 -6.17 -10.43
CA SER A 259 21.21 -6.93 -9.96
C SER A 259 19.97 -6.67 -10.82
N ILE A 260 19.69 -5.41 -11.18
CA ILE A 260 18.59 -5.06 -12.10
C ILE A 260 18.76 -5.79 -13.42
N ASN A 261 19.95 -5.66 -14.04
CA ASN A 261 20.25 -6.25 -15.34
C ASN A 261 20.07 -7.78 -15.34
N ASN A 262 20.56 -8.44 -14.28
CA ASN A 262 20.48 -9.88 -14.14
C ASN A 262 19.04 -10.36 -13.88
N ILE A 263 18.28 -9.69 -13.01
CA ILE A 263 16.88 -10.05 -12.74
C ILE A 263 16.03 -9.83 -13.99
N GLN A 264 16.21 -8.74 -14.69
CA GLN A 264 15.52 -8.51 -15.98
C GLN A 264 15.87 -9.59 -17.02
N LYS A 265 17.14 -9.95 -17.11
CA LYS A 265 17.60 -10.96 -18.06
C LYS A 265 17.01 -12.34 -17.80
N TYR A 266 16.93 -12.76 -16.53
CA TYR A 266 16.56 -14.13 -16.20
C TYR A 266 15.07 -14.28 -15.83
N PHE A 267 14.47 -13.32 -15.16
CA PHE A 267 13.08 -13.37 -14.70
C PHE A 267 12.12 -12.50 -15.53
N GLY A 268 12.64 -11.62 -16.41
CA GLY A 268 11.83 -10.74 -17.25
C GLY A 268 11.14 -9.61 -16.48
N THR A 269 11.50 -9.35 -15.23
CA THR A 269 10.91 -8.35 -14.35
C THR A 269 11.97 -7.36 -13.87
N THR A 270 11.56 -6.11 -13.58
CA THR A 270 12.44 -5.12 -12.97
C THR A 270 12.22 -5.14 -11.46
N PRO A 271 13.27 -5.40 -10.64
CA PRO A 271 13.14 -5.33 -9.20
C PRO A 271 12.87 -3.88 -8.76
N ILE A 272 11.94 -3.71 -7.84
CA ILE A 272 11.59 -2.40 -7.25
C ILE A 272 12.22 -2.19 -5.88
N ALA A 273 12.73 -3.27 -5.27
CA ALA A 273 13.35 -3.24 -3.97
C ALA A 273 14.79 -3.77 -4.01
N TYR A 274 15.64 -3.15 -3.17
CA TYR A 274 16.98 -3.65 -2.89
C TYR A 274 17.06 -4.10 -1.43
N ILE A 275 17.33 -5.36 -1.22
CA ILE A 275 17.56 -5.94 0.10
C ILE A 275 19.07 -5.85 0.34
N TRP A 276 19.48 -5.04 1.30
CA TRP A 276 20.89 -4.74 1.53
C TRP A 276 21.63 -5.98 2.03
N PRO A 277 22.61 -6.54 1.26
CA PRO A 277 23.39 -7.70 1.68
C PRO A 277 24.09 -7.47 3.01
N GLY A 278 23.92 -8.41 3.97
CA GLY A 278 24.44 -8.28 5.31
C GLY A 278 23.98 -7.02 6.06
N GLY A 279 22.92 -6.35 5.57
CA GLY A 279 22.41 -5.10 6.11
C GLY A 279 23.30 -3.88 5.86
N GLY A 280 24.35 -4.01 5.06
CA GLY A 280 25.33 -2.95 4.80
C GLY A 280 24.82 -1.90 3.81
N PHE A 281 24.75 -0.64 4.23
CA PHE A 281 24.40 0.50 3.39
C PHE A 281 25.18 1.74 3.81
N THR A 282 25.21 2.74 2.94
CA THR A 282 25.76 4.08 3.21
C THR A 282 24.84 5.12 2.62
N PRO A 283 24.89 6.40 3.05
CA PRO A 283 24.13 7.47 2.41
C PRO A 283 24.38 7.54 0.89
N LYS A 284 25.63 7.29 0.47
CA LYS A 284 25.99 7.27 -0.95
C LYS A 284 25.36 6.09 -1.69
N ALA A 285 25.36 4.91 -1.11
CA ALA A 285 24.72 3.72 -1.71
C ALA A 285 23.21 3.91 -1.85
N VAL A 286 22.55 4.47 -0.84
CA VAL A 286 21.12 4.83 -0.86
C VAL A 286 20.83 5.79 -2.02
N GLN A 287 21.65 6.85 -2.18
CA GLN A 287 21.50 7.77 -3.31
C GLN A 287 21.67 7.07 -4.65
N LEU A 288 22.67 6.21 -4.81
CA LEU A 288 22.91 5.45 -6.04
C LEU A 288 21.75 4.47 -6.33
N ALA A 289 21.23 3.81 -5.30
CA ALA A 289 20.07 2.92 -5.46
C ALA A 289 18.83 3.67 -6.00
N ARG A 290 18.58 4.88 -5.51
CA ARG A 290 17.53 5.75 -6.09
C ARG A 290 17.82 6.13 -7.54
N GLN A 291 19.06 6.47 -7.87
CA GLN A 291 19.46 6.85 -9.23
C GLN A 291 19.26 5.72 -10.23
N VAL A 292 19.53 4.47 -9.86
CA VAL A 292 19.30 3.32 -10.73
C VAL A 292 17.85 2.83 -10.76
N GLY A 293 16.97 3.39 -9.90
CA GLY A 293 15.53 3.21 -10.00
C GLY A 293 14.84 2.43 -8.88
N TYR A 294 15.56 1.94 -7.87
CA TYR A 294 14.92 1.28 -6.73
C TYR A 294 13.98 2.22 -5.98
N LYS A 295 12.87 1.67 -5.53
CA LYS A 295 11.81 2.37 -4.79
C LYS A 295 11.87 2.09 -3.30
N LEU A 296 12.24 0.88 -2.90
CA LEU A 296 12.34 0.44 -1.52
C LEU A 296 13.73 -0.15 -1.25
N GLY A 297 14.20 -0.03 -0.04
CA GLY A 297 15.40 -0.70 0.47
C GLY A 297 15.14 -1.31 1.84
N PHE A 298 15.69 -2.49 2.11
CA PHE A 298 15.47 -3.22 3.35
C PHE A 298 16.79 -3.53 4.05
N THR A 299 16.89 -3.12 5.32
CA THR A 299 18.03 -3.41 6.19
C THR A 299 17.81 -4.72 6.97
N ILE A 300 18.74 -5.06 7.86
CA ILE A 300 18.56 -6.14 8.85
C ILE A 300 18.08 -5.60 10.22
N ASN A 301 17.84 -4.30 10.34
CA ASN A 301 17.65 -3.64 11.62
C ASN A 301 16.21 -3.84 12.15
N PRO A 302 16.02 -4.46 13.32
CA PRO A 302 14.70 -4.75 13.88
C PRO A 302 14.13 -3.53 14.63
N ARG A 303 13.77 -2.47 13.90
CA ARG A 303 13.29 -1.20 14.50
C ARG A 303 11.81 -1.22 14.88
N GLY A 304 11.01 -2.09 14.27
CA GLY A 304 9.56 -2.19 14.51
C GLY A 304 8.74 -2.28 13.23
N PRO A 305 7.40 -2.22 13.33
CA PRO A 305 6.54 -2.20 12.17
C PRO A 305 6.62 -0.85 11.46
N VAL A 306 6.29 -0.79 10.18
CA VAL A 306 6.17 0.47 9.44
C VAL A 306 4.70 0.82 9.19
N MET A 307 4.40 2.12 9.09
CA MET A 307 3.10 2.66 8.68
C MET A 307 3.30 3.68 7.57
N PHE A 308 2.24 4.05 6.90
CA PHE A 308 2.28 5.12 5.91
C PHE A 308 2.82 6.41 6.51
N ASN A 309 3.87 6.94 5.91
CA ASN A 309 4.64 8.12 6.36
C ASN A 309 5.17 8.01 7.80
N TRP A 310 5.49 6.79 8.23
CA TRP A 310 5.99 6.52 9.58
C TRP A 310 6.90 5.28 9.56
N VAL A 311 8.20 5.51 9.60
CA VAL A 311 9.24 4.45 9.56
C VAL A 311 10.12 4.60 10.80
N PRO A 312 10.15 3.62 11.72
CA PRO A 312 11.06 3.67 12.86
C PRO A 312 12.51 3.48 12.40
N GLN A 313 13.37 4.41 12.80
CA GLN A 313 14.80 4.43 12.48
C GLN A 313 15.60 4.96 13.67
N ALA A 314 16.92 4.77 13.66
CA ALA A 314 17.84 5.40 14.60
C ALA A 314 18.67 6.47 13.90
N ASP A 315 18.93 7.61 14.59
CA ASP A 315 19.77 8.69 14.12
C ASP A 315 21.24 8.52 14.51
N GLN A 316 21.49 7.68 15.50
CA GLN A 316 22.84 7.42 16.04
C GLN A 316 23.02 5.96 16.38
N VAL A 317 24.28 5.54 16.49
CA VAL A 317 24.61 4.18 16.90
C VAL A 317 24.09 3.92 18.31
N ASP A 318 23.35 2.83 18.47
CA ASP A 318 22.89 2.37 19.78
C ASP A 318 24.02 1.59 20.48
N PRO A 319 24.52 2.06 21.63
CA PRO A 319 25.56 1.35 22.38
C PRO A 319 25.18 -0.09 22.77
N GLN A 320 23.89 -0.38 22.89
CA GLN A 320 23.41 -1.73 23.21
C GLN A 320 23.24 -2.60 21.96
N ARG A 321 23.22 -1.98 20.78
CA ARG A 321 23.10 -2.65 19.47
C ARG A 321 24.14 -2.09 18.48
N PRO A 322 25.45 -2.12 18.80
CA PRO A 322 26.49 -1.40 18.06
C PRO A 322 26.73 -1.92 16.63
N LEU A 323 26.20 -3.10 16.30
CA LEU A 323 26.29 -3.68 14.97
C LEU A 323 25.22 -3.15 14.00
N LEU A 324 24.19 -2.47 14.51
CA LEU A 324 23.13 -1.91 13.68
C LEU A 324 23.55 -0.52 13.17
N ILE A 325 23.65 -0.39 11.87
CA ILE A 325 23.94 0.89 11.20
C ILE A 325 22.73 1.82 11.36
N PRO A 326 22.88 3.05 11.89
CA PRO A 326 21.76 3.98 12.00
C PRO A 326 21.29 4.45 10.61
N GLU A 327 19.98 4.45 10.40
CA GLU A 327 19.36 4.75 9.11
C GLU A 327 19.15 6.24 8.86
N GLY A 328 18.88 7.02 9.93
CA GLY A 328 18.58 8.45 9.83
C GLY A 328 19.60 9.25 9.01
N PRO A 329 20.92 9.03 9.16
CA PRO A 329 21.94 9.69 8.35
C PRO A 329 21.85 9.42 6.86
N ALA A 330 21.18 8.35 6.42
CA ALA A 330 20.96 8.08 4.99
C ALA A 330 19.92 9.02 4.36
N GLY A 331 19.05 9.62 5.17
CA GLY A 331 18.09 10.63 4.74
C GLY A 331 16.96 10.13 3.84
N ASP A 332 16.77 8.82 3.75
CA ASP A 332 15.72 8.21 2.92
C ASP A 332 15.09 7.00 3.62
N PRO A 333 14.03 7.21 4.41
CA PRO A 333 13.38 6.15 5.16
C PRO A 333 12.86 4.98 4.32
N LEU A 334 12.47 5.23 3.07
CA LEU A 334 11.99 4.18 2.18
C LEU A 334 13.10 3.27 1.64
N MET A 335 14.35 3.74 1.68
CA MET A 335 15.51 2.95 1.26
C MET A 335 16.19 2.21 2.40
N THR A 336 15.70 2.36 3.63
CA THR A 336 16.28 1.74 4.82
C THR A 336 15.19 1.19 5.75
N LEU A 337 14.20 0.52 5.17
CA LEU A 337 13.09 -0.11 5.89
C LEU A 337 13.58 -1.22 6.82
N PRO A 338 13.02 -1.33 8.03
CA PRO A 338 13.39 -2.34 9.00
C PRO A 338 12.90 -3.73 8.61
N ARG A 339 13.62 -4.75 9.09
CA ARG A 339 13.19 -6.15 9.03
C ARG A 339 13.37 -6.82 10.38
N ILE A 340 12.55 -7.81 10.68
CA ILE A 340 12.61 -8.62 11.89
C ILE A 340 13.08 -10.02 11.49
N TRP A 341 13.99 -10.60 12.26
CA TRP A 341 14.40 -11.98 12.09
C TRP A 341 13.23 -12.93 12.35
N ASP A 342 13.11 -13.98 11.55
CA ASP A 342 12.07 -15.01 11.66
C ASP A 342 12.03 -15.65 13.06
N VAL A 343 13.20 -15.92 13.64
CA VAL A 343 13.34 -16.49 14.99
C VAL A 343 12.82 -15.57 16.10
N ASP A 344 12.83 -14.25 15.87
CA ASP A 344 12.40 -13.24 16.85
C ASP A 344 10.97 -12.74 16.60
N ALA A 345 10.45 -12.91 15.38
CA ALA A 345 9.22 -12.26 14.97
C ALA A 345 8.03 -12.57 15.88
N GLN A 346 7.87 -13.83 16.29
CA GLN A 346 6.71 -14.26 17.09
C GLN A 346 6.61 -13.55 18.43
N GLN A 347 7.74 -13.30 19.12
CA GLN A 347 7.74 -12.63 20.43
C GLN A 347 7.36 -11.15 20.36
N HIS A 348 7.53 -10.51 19.19
CA HIS A 348 7.25 -9.09 18.97
C HIS A 348 5.81 -8.79 18.50
N LEU A 349 5.02 -9.80 18.09
CA LEU A 349 3.69 -9.58 17.51
C LEU A 349 2.74 -8.80 18.44
N GLY A 350 2.77 -9.06 19.74
CA GLY A 350 1.97 -8.34 20.73
C GLY A 350 2.35 -6.86 20.80
N THR A 351 3.64 -6.54 20.80
CA THR A 351 4.16 -5.17 20.78
C THR A 351 3.74 -4.44 19.51
N PHE A 352 3.87 -5.08 18.35
CA PHE A 352 3.51 -4.46 17.08
C PHE A 352 2.00 -4.20 16.96
N THR A 353 1.18 -5.13 17.48
CA THR A 353 -0.26 -4.92 17.60
C THR A 353 -0.57 -3.71 18.48
N SER A 354 0.09 -3.59 19.65
CA SER A 354 -0.10 -2.46 20.55
C SER A 354 0.30 -1.11 19.93
N ILE A 355 1.37 -1.08 19.13
CA ILE A 355 1.78 0.11 18.36
C ILE A 355 0.70 0.49 17.35
N SER A 356 0.16 -0.48 16.61
CA SER A 356 -0.94 -0.26 15.66
C SER A 356 -2.17 0.33 16.35
N ASP A 357 -2.62 -0.28 17.44
CA ASP A 357 -3.81 0.14 18.18
C ASP A 357 -3.64 1.56 18.76
N ALA A 358 -2.45 1.87 19.30
CA ALA A 358 -2.12 3.21 19.78
C ALA A 358 -2.12 4.26 18.64
N ALA A 359 -1.60 3.91 17.47
CA ALA A 359 -1.60 4.79 16.30
C ALA A 359 -3.02 5.04 15.79
N VAL A 360 -3.90 4.02 15.79
CA VAL A 360 -5.33 4.18 15.48
C VAL A 360 -5.97 5.17 16.43
N ALA A 361 -5.78 4.98 17.73
CA ALA A 361 -6.35 5.86 18.76
C ALA A 361 -5.87 7.31 18.59
N TYR A 362 -4.55 7.51 18.38
CA TYR A 362 -3.95 8.80 18.14
C TYR A 362 -4.55 9.48 16.90
N ALA A 363 -4.68 8.76 15.79
CA ALA A 363 -5.26 9.29 14.56
C ALA A 363 -6.72 9.70 14.75
N GLN A 364 -7.54 8.89 15.44
CA GLN A 364 -8.93 9.23 15.73
C GLN A 364 -9.07 10.48 16.60
N GLN A 365 -8.23 10.62 17.62
CA GLN A 365 -8.20 11.79 18.49
C GLN A 365 -7.90 13.08 17.71
N ASN A 366 -7.04 13.00 16.70
CA ASN A 366 -6.57 14.16 15.94
C ASN A 366 -7.33 14.41 14.64
N LYS A 367 -8.22 13.51 14.23
CA LYS A 367 -8.93 13.57 12.94
C LYS A 367 -9.63 14.91 12.70
N ALA A 368 -10.33 15.42 13.71
CA ALA A 368 -11.12 16.65 13.55
C ALA A 368 -10.23 17.86 13.23
N VAL A 369 -9.10 18.02 13.91
CA VAL A 369 -8.17 19.11 13.71
C VAL A 369 -7.42 18.97 12.37
N GLU A 370 -7.02 17.78 11.98
CA GLU A 370 -6.38 17.50 10.69
C GLU A 370 -7.35 17.78 9.52
N MET A 371 -8.62 17.36 9.63
CA MET A 371 -9.64 17.65 8.62
C MET A 371 -9.96 19.14 8.53
N GLN A 372 -10.01 19.84 9.65
CA GLN A 372 -10.20 21.30 9.66
C GLN A 372 -9.02 22.00 8.97
N TYR A 373 -7.78 21.63 9.29
CA TYR A 373 -6.59 22.15 8.60
C TYR A 373 -6.67 21.90 7.09
N TYR A 374 -6.94 20.65 6.69
CA TYR A 374 -7.03 20.29 5.29
C TYR A 374 -8.08 21.12 4.54
N ASN A 375 -9.25 21.31 5.10
CA ASN A 375 -10.33 22.08 4.47
C ASN A 375 -9.97 23.56 4.29
N ILE A 376 -9.19 24.15 5.20
CA ILE A 376 -8.79 25.56 5.14
C ILE A 376 -7.60 25.77 4.19
N VAL A 377 -6.60 24.88 4.26
CA VAL A 377 -5.29 25.09 3.59
C VAL A 377 -5.21 24.36 2.25
N CYS A 378 -5.73 23.14 2.17
CA CYS A 378 -5.44 22.20 1.09
C CYS A 378 -6.59 22.06 0.09
N ALA A 379 -7.84 22.04 0.56
CA ALA A 379 -8.99 21.62 -0.25
C ALA A 379 -9.22 22.51 -1.49
N ALA A 380 -8.84 23.77 -1.46
CA ALA A 380 -8.97 24.67 -2.61
C ALA A 380 -8.04 24.26 -3.77
N LYS A 381 -6.85 23.73 -3.45
CA LYS A 381 -5.83 23.29 -4.43
C LYS A 381 -6.02 21.83 -4.83
N ASP A 382 -6.20 20.96 -3.82
CA ASP A 382 -6.09 19.50 -3.99
C ASP A 382 -7.47 18.81 -4.05
N GLY A 383 -8.56 19.57 -3.91
CA GLY A 383 -9.93 19.06 -3.83
C GLY A 383 -10.27 18.47 -2.45
N PRO A 384 -11.55 18.15 -2.19
CA PRO A 384 -11.98 17.61 -0.91
C PRO A 384 -11.45 16.17 -0.72
N ILE A 385 -11.28 15.76 0.54
CA ILE A 385 -11.09 14.36 0.91
C ILE A 385 -12.42 13.62 0.75
N GLN A 386 -12.40 12.49 0.04
CA GLN A 386 -13.56 11.64 -0.28
C GLN A 386 -13.72 10.46 0.69
#